data_fa7d3b05ac85ec25647e99f99f81d048
#
_entry.id   fa7d3b05ac85ec25647e99f99f81d048
#
_cell.length_a   1.000
_cell.length_b   1.000
_cell.length_c   1.000
_cell.angle_alpha   90.00
_cell.angle_beta   90.00
_cell.angle_gamma   90.00
#
_symmetry.space_group_name_H-M   'P 1'
#
loop_
_entity.id
_entity.type
_entity.pdbx_description
1 polymer ?
#
loop_
_entity_poly.entity_id
_entity_poly.type
_entity_poly.pdbx_seq_one_letter_code
_entity_poly.pdbx_strand_id
1 'polypeptide(L)'
;MKEFFFMAGMQRSGATILSAILNQNPDVWASPASPLFRMMTTQIQSHNELENIDYNRSEAIDNVIKNIPHIFYADKKAKYIIDKNLNWPNPVGAELIFKYITRNIKFICPVRNVLDVITSFDTVINSTDSKNNIMDEQVLKNTFADKPLADRRADFLMRHDKDIALSLEFMKHSTLPQFRHLFHFVDYDDFISDPEREINKIYDFLEIPKFNHKYENIVDTSGISRESLTGIKDLHTIRPTIQKVSRRPEDVLLPETIKRYSGLEFWRELR
;
A
#
# COMPACT_ATOMS: atom_id res chain seq x y z
N MET A 1 13.35 11.11 19.15
CA MET A 1 13.74 10.67 17.80
C MET A 1 12.53 9.97 17.21
N LYS A 2 12.22 10.15 15.91
CA LYS A 2 11.11 9.42 15.24
C LYS A 2 11.53 7.99 14.93
N GLU A 3 10.62 7.05 15.14
CA GLU A 3 10.76 5.66 14.74
C GLU A 3 9.92 5.42 13.47
N PHE A 4 10.48 4.70 12.51
CA PHE A 4 9.86 4.50 11.19
C PHE A 4 9.45 3.05 11.00
N PHE A 5 8.23 2.86 10.56
CA PHE A 5 7.64 1.61 10.10
C PHE A 5 7.03 1.82 8.72
N PHE A 6 6.68 0.74 8.03
CA PHE A 6 6.26 0.82 6.64
C PHE A 6 4.95 0.08 6.41
N MET A 7 4.02 0.70 5.71
CA MET A 7 2.80 0.05 5.28
C MET A 7 2.89 -0.21 3.78
N ALA A 8 2.84 -1.49 3.41
CA ALA A 8 2.93 -1.94 2.03
C ALA A 8 2.05 -3.17 1.87
N GLY A 9 1.05 -3.12 1.08
CA GLY A 9 0.12 -4.21 0.89
C GLY A 9 -0.60 -4.06 -0.43
N MET A 10 -1.76 -4.64 -0.56
CA MET A 10 -2.56 -4.52 -1.77
C MET A 10 -3.40 -3.25 -1.73
N GLN A 11 -3.63 -2.67 -2.90
CA GLN A 11 -4.68 -1.67 -3.05
C GLN A 11 -6.04 -2.31 -2.73
N ARG A 12 -7.02 -1.49 -2.35
CA ARG A 12 -8.39 -1.92 -2.04
C ARG A 12 -8.52 -2.94 -0.89
N SER A 13 -7.47 -3.07 -0.08
CA SER A 13 -7.41 -3.96 1.10
C SER A 13 -7.69 -3.25 2.43
N GLY A 14 -8.29 -2.05 2.42
CA GLY A 14 -8.62 -1.31 3.62
C GLY A 14 -7.48 -0.47 4.22
N ALA A 15 -6.34 -0.34 3.53
CA ALA A 15 -5.18 0.41 4.04
C ALA A 15 -5.48 1.88 4.38
N THR A 16 -6.44 2.52 3.70
CA THR A 16 -6.82 3.92 3.98
C THR A 16 -7.56 4.05 5.31
N ILE A 17 -8.55 3.19 5.55
CA ILE A 17 -9.27 3.19 6.83
C ILE A 17 -8.36 2.74 7.98
N LEU A 18 -7.46 1.80 7.73
CA LEU A 18 -6.43 1.38 8.69
C LEU A 18 -5.55 2.57 9.11
N SER A 19 -5.06 3.37 8.15
CA SER A 19 -4.28 4.58 8.44
C SER A 19 -5.10 5.57 9.28
N ALA A 20 -6.38 5.77 8.97
CA ALA A 20 -7.23 6.70 9.70
C ALA A 20 -7.47 6.26 11.15
N ILE A 21 -7.63 4.95 11.39
CA ILE A 21 -7.77 4.40 12.75
C ILE A 21 -6.46 4.58 13.51
N LEU A 22 -5.31 4.20 12.93
CA LEU A 22 -4.01 4.35 13.57
C LEU A 22 -3.69 5.82 13.91
N ASN A 23 -4.13 6.77 13.09
CA ASN A 23 -3.97 8.22 13.32
C ASN A 23 -4.81 8.77 14.48
N GLN A 24 -5.70 7.98 15.09
CA GLN A 24 -6.36 8.38 16.34
C GLN A 24 -5.38 8.40 17.53
N ASN A 25 -4.29 7.62 17.44
CA ASN A 25 -3.22 7.66 18.42
C ASN A 25 -2.31 8.87 18.15
N PRO A 26 -2.20 9.85 19.09
CA PRO A 26 -1.39 11.05 18.89
C PRO A 26 0.11 10.75 18.70
N ASP A 27 0.58 9.61 19.19
CA ASP A 27 1.97 9.17 19.03
C ASP A 27 2.24 8.49 17.68
N VAL A 28 1.22 8.22 16.86
CA VAL A 28 1.32 7.55 15.57
C VAL A 28 0.93 8.49 14.45
N TRP A 29 1.71 8.52 13.40
CA TRP A 29 1.34 9.09 12.10
C TRP A 29 1.43 7.99 11.03
N ALA A 30 0.29 7.48 10.61
CA ALA A 30 0.16 6.57 9.48
C ALA A 30 -0.22 7.36 8.22
N SER A 31 0.71 7.50 7.28
CA SER A 31 0.46 8.26 6.05
C SER A 31 -0.57 7.52 5.17
N PRO A 32 -1.56 8.21 4.60
CA PRO A 32 -2.50 7.60 3.67
C PRO A 32 -1.85 7.23 2.34
N ALA A 33 -0.76 7.90 2.01
CA ALA A 33 0.23 7.61 0.98
C ALA A 33 1.43 8.54 1.14
N SER A 34 2.56 8.14 0.55
CA SER A 34 3.79 8.90 0.67
C SER A 34 4.60 8.86 -0.61
N PRO A 35 5.17 10.02 -1.03
CA PRO A 35 6.16 10.07 -2.10
C PRO A 35 7.59 9.73 -1.62
N LEU A 36 7.78 9.44 -0.33
CA LEU A 36 9.10 9.33 0.30
C LEU A 36 9.99 8.31 -0.42
N PHE A 37 9.46 7.12 -0.75
CA PHE A 37 10.18 6.13 -1.53
C PHE A 37 10.74 6.71 -2.84
N ARG A 38 9.89 7.41 -3.60
CA ARG A 38 10.28 8.02 -4.87
C ARG A 38 11.29 9.14 -4.68
N MET A 39 11.13 9.96 -3.65
CA MET A 39 12.10 11.02 -3.34
C MET A 39 13.48 10.44 -3.08
N MET A 40 13.58 9.38 -2.26
CA MET A 40 14.85 8.74 -1.93
C MET A 40 15.47 8.03 -3.14
N THR A 41 14.68 7.28 -3.93
CA THR A 41 15.19 6.59 -5.12
C THR A 41 15.66 7.56 -6.20
N THR A 42 14.96 8.69 -6.39
CA THR A 42 15.38 9.73 -7.35
C THR A 42 16.73 10.34 -6.96
N GLN A 43 16.97 10.57 -5.66
CA GLN A 43 18.27 11.08 -5.21
C GLN A 43 19.40 10.08 -5.49
N ILE A 44 19.16 8.78 -5.27
CA ILE A 44 20.16 7.75 -5.59
C ILE A 44 20.41 7.66 -7.10
N GLN A 45 19.35 7.71 -7.91
CA GLN A 45 19.48 7.69 -9.36
C GLN A 45 20.29 8.87 -9.86
N SER A 46 19.98 10.09 -9.41
CA SER A 46 20.74 11.29 -9.77
C SER A 46 22.21 11.21 -9.32
N HIS A 47 22.45 10.62 -8.14
CA HIS A 47 23.81 10.41 -7.66
C HIS A 47 24.62 9.44 -8.54
N ASN A 48 23.98 8.43 -9.09
CA ASN A 48 24.62 7.43 -9.94
C ASN A 48 24.78 7.87 -11.41
N GLU A 49 24.30 9.06 -11.78
CA GLU A 49 24.54 9.63 -13.11
C GLU A 49 26.03 9.93 -13.31
N LEU A 50 26.56 9.62 -14.51
CA LEU A 50 27.98 9.76 -14.83
C LEU A 50 28.53 11.17 -14.56
N GLU A 51 27.71 12.21 -14.79
CA GLU A 51 28.08 13.61 -14.56
C GLU A 51 28.33 13.93 -13.09
N ASN A 52 27.77 13.13 -12.18
CA ASN A 52 27.86 13.34 -10.73
C ASN A 52 28.93 12.47 -10.06
N ILE A 53 29.47 11.46 -10.77
CA ILE A 53 30.45 10.52 -10.18
C ILE A 53 31.72 11.24 -9.73
N ASP A 54 32.21 12.21 -10.51
CA ASP A 54 33.43 12.96 -10.17
C ASP A 54 33.28 13.93 -9.00
N TYR A 55 32.05 14.41 -8.75
CA TYR A 55 31.71 15.21 -7.56
C TYR A 55 31.40 14.35 -6.33
N ASN A 56 31.59 13.05 -6.44
CA ASN A 56 31.09 12.08 -5.51
C ASN A 56 31.88 12.09 -4.19
N ARG A 57 31.40 12.89 -3.27
CA ARG A 57 31.63 12.67 -1.85
C ARG A 57 30.48 11.81 -1.34
N SER A 58 30.63 10.50 -1.45
CA SER A 58 29.62 9.51 -1.06
C SER A 58 29.00 9.80 0.31
N GLU A 59 29.79 10.27 1.27
CA GLU A 59 29.34 10.63 2.60
C GLU A 59 28.35 11.83 2.61
N ALA A 60 28.60 12.85 1.79
CA ALA A 60 27.68 14.01 1.73
C ALA A 60 26.31 13.61 1.17
N ILE A 61 26.29 12.78 0.13
CA ILE A 61 25.06 12.30 -0.48
C ILE A 61 24.34 11.30 0.43
N ASP A 62 25.06 10.38 1.03
CA ASP A 62 24.48 9.47 2.04
C ASP A 62 23.83 10.26 3.19
N ASN A 63 24.42 11.36 3.63
CA ASN A 63 23.85 12.25 4.63
C ASN A 63 22.57 12.94 4.12
N VAL A 64 22.53 13.39 2.86
CA VAL A 64 21.29 13.95 2.26
C VAL A 64 20.19 12.92 2.29
N ILE A 65 20.44 11.72 1.75
CA ILE A 65 19.45 10.65 1.66
C ILE A 65 18.94 10.24 3.05
N LYS A 66 19.84 10.11 4.02
CA LYS A 66 19.53 9.78 5.42
C LYS A 66 18.62 10.81 6.10
N ASN A 67 18.73 12.08 5.72
CA ASN A 67 17.93 13.15 6.31
C ASN A 67 16.56 13.33 5.62
N ILE A 68 16.36 12.83 4.41
CA ILE A 68 15.09 12.98 3.69
C ILE A 68 13.88 12.55 4.53
N PRO A 69 13.82 11.34 5.14
CA PRO A 69 12.67 10.94 5.95
C PRO A 69 12.40 11.87 7.14
N HIS A 70 13.45 12.32 7.80
CA HIS A 70 13.35 13.19 8.96
C HIS A 70 12.85 14.59 8.60
N ILE A 71 13.31 15.13 7.48
CA ILE A 71 12.85 16.43 6.95
C ILE A 71 11.42 16.32 6.46
N PHE A 72 11.09 15.26 5.72
CA PHE A 72 9.76 15.03 5.16
C PHE A 72 8.67 14.95 6.23
N TYR A 73 8.97 14.35 7.38
CA TYR A 73 8.05 14.25 8.51
C TYR A 73 8.38 15.23 9.66
N ALA A 74 9.13 16.29 9.40
CA ALA A 74 9.53 17.24 10.46
C ALA A 74 8.34 17.91 11.16
N ASP A 75 7.26 18.19 10.40
CA ASP A 75 6.03 18.83 10.89
C ASP A 75 5.14 17.89 11.73
N LYS A 76 5.36 16.56 11.67
CA LYS A 76 4.56 15.60 12.44
C LYS A 76 5.10 15.47 13.86
N LYS A 77 4.20 15.69 14.85
CA LYS A 77 4.54 15.56 16.27
C LYS A 77 4.65 14.10 16.74
N ALA A 78 4.09 13.18 15.98
CA ALA A 78 4.07 11.76 16.27
C ALA A 78 5.49 11.19 16.45
N LYS A 79 5.64 10.28 17.40
CA LYS A 79 6.87 9.53 17.66
C LYS A 79 7.06 8.42 16.63
N TYR A 80 5.97 7.72 16.29
CA TYR A 80 5.96 6.57 15.38
C TYR A 80 5.41 6.98 14.02
N ILE A 81 6.20 6.82 12.99
CA ILE A 81 5.83 7.13 11.61
C ILE A 81 5.60 5.83 10.85
N ILE A 82 4.42 5.64 10.29
CA ILE A 82 4.10 4.52 9.40
C ILE A 82 3.98 5.08 7.99
N ASP A 83 5.05 4.94 7.21
CA ASP A 83 5.08 5.43 5.82
C ASP A 83 4.45 4.43 4.87
N LYS A 84 3.45 4.87 4.09
CA LYS A 84 2.72 3.99 3.17
C LYS A 84 3.19 4.15 1.73
N ASN A 85 3.84 3.11 1.23
CA ASN A 85 4.16 2.95 -0.18
C ASN A 85 4.29 1.47 -0.54
N LEU A 86 3.71 1.04 -1.68
CA LEU A 86 3.73 -0.35 -2.13
C LEU A 86 5.14 -0.88 -2.41
N ASN A 87 6.06 0.02 -2.75
CA ASN A 87 7.41 -0.35 -3.17
C ASN A 87 8.36 -0.60 -2.01
N TRP A 88 7.98 -0.31 -0.76
CA TRP A 88 8.89 -0.52 0.37
C TRP A 88 9.44 -1.95 0.49
N PRO A 89 8.65 -3.03 0.26
CA PRO A 89 9.18 -4.40 0.38
C PRO A 89 9.96 -4.88 -0.85
N ASN A 90 10.09 -4.09 -1.93
CA ASN A 90 10.96 -4.48 -3.02
C ASN A 90 12.44 -4.43 -2.58
N PRO A 91 13.37 -5.09 -3.29
CA PRO A 91 14.79 -5.13 -2.88
C PRO A 91 15.41 -3.74 -2.69
N VAL A 92 15.12 -2.79 -3.59
CA VAL A 92 15.63 -1.41 -3.50
C VAL A 92 15.05 -0.71 -2.27
N GLY A 93 13.75 -0.87 -2.00
CA GLY A 93 13.11 -0.28 -0.82
C GLY A 93 13.64 -0.85 0.48
N ALA A 94 13.79 -2.16 0.57
CA ALA A 94 14.37 -2.81 1.75
C ALA A 94 15.81 -2.36 2.01
N GLU A 95 16.63 -2.22 0.97
CA GLU A 95 17.99 -1.69 1.07
C GLU A 95 18.00 -0.23 1.54
N LEU A 96 17.12 0.62 0.97
CA LEU A 96 16.97 2.01 1.39
C LEU A 96 16.62 2.13 2.87
N ILE A 97 15.65 1.34 3.33
CA ILE A 97 15.25 1.32 4.74
C ILE A 97 16.45 0.93 5.59
N PHE A 98 17.08 -0.19 5.26
CA PHE A 98 18.18 -0.75 6.05
C PHE A 98 19.39 0.17 6.08
N LYS A 99 19.75 0.82 4.99
CA LYS A 99 20.95 1.69 4.91
C LYS A 99 20.68 3.07 5.53
N TYR A 100 19.49 3.67 5.30
CA TYR A 100 19.29 5.08 5.55
C TYR A 100 18.25 5.42 6.61
N ILE A 101 17.32 4.51 6.94
CA ILE A 101 16.19 4.83 7.82
C ILE A 101 16.29 4.07 9.15
N THR A 102 16.21 2.73 9.09
CA THR A 102 16.21 1.89 10.30
C THR A 102 16.74 0.49 10.03
N ARG A 103 17.36 -0.12 11.03
CA ARG A 103 17.72 -1.55 11.02
C ARG A 103 16.56 -2.44 11.47
N ASN A 104 15.60 -1.90 12.21
CA ASN A 104 14.39 -2.60 12.63
C ASN A 104 13.31 -2.46 11.53
N ILE A 105 13.39 -3.29 10.51
CA ILE A 105 12.47 -3.26 9.37
C ILE A 105 11.17 -3.98 9.75
N LYS A 106 10.03 -3.30 9.63
CA LYS A 106 8.71 -3.90 9.85
C LYS A 106 7.73 -3.41 8.80
N PHE A 107 7.10 -4.35 8.08
CA PHE A 107 6.10 -4.10 7.06
C PHE A 107 4.71 -4.51 7.54
N ILE A 108 3.79 -3.56 7.64
CA ILE A 108 2.36 -3.83 7.80
C ILE A 108 1.79 -4.01 6.40
N CYS A 109 1.22 -5.17 6.13
CA CYS A 109 0.73 -5.54 4.80
C CYS A 109 -0.79 -5.78 4.82
N PRO A 110 -1.63 -4.75 4.62
CA PRO A 110 -3.05 -4.96 4.38
C PRO A 110 -3.25 -5.79 3.11
N VAL A 111 -3.95 -6.91 3.23
CA VAL A 111 -4.19 -7.87 2.15
C VAL A 111 -5.67 -8.22 2.06
N ARG A 112 -6.11 -8.66 0.89
CA ARG A 112 -7.49 -9.03 0.63
C ARG A 112 -7.54 -10.08 -0.47
N ASN A 113 -8.61 -10.88 -0.53
CA ASN A 113 -8.83 -11.79 -1.65
C ASN A 113 -8.63 -11.05 -2.99
N VAL A 114 -7.83 -11.62 -3.89
CA VAL A 114 -7.40 -10.95 -5.12
C VAL A 114 -8.60 -10.63 -6.03
N LEU A 115 -9.57 -11.53 -6.13
CA LEU A 115 -10.78 -11.31 -6.91
C LEU A 115 -11.64 -10.18 -6.32
N ASP A 116 -11.72 -10.09 -4.99
CA ASP A 116 -12.40 -8.98 -4.30
C ASP A 116 -11.70 -7.63 -4.55
N VAL A 117 -10.37 -7.62 -4.66
CA VAL A 117 -9.61 -6.41 -5.03
C VAL A 117 -9.95 -5.99 -6.46
N ILE A 118 -9.94 -6.93 -7.41
CA ILE A 118 -10.27 -6.69 -8.82
C ILE A 118 -11.69 -6.14 -8.96
N THR A 119 -12.67 -6.79 -8.34
CA THR A 119 -14.08 -6.34 -8.39
C THR A 119 -14.32 -5.01 -7.69
N SER A 120 -13.55 -4.72 -6.64
CA SER A 120 -13.56 -3.41 -5.98
C SER A 120 -13.02 -2.31 -6.90
N PHE A 121 -11.98 -2.57 -7.68
CA PHE A 121 -11.50 -1.64 -8.69
C PHE A 121 -12.55 -1.42 -9.80
N ASP A 122 -13.13 -2.49 -10.34
CA ASP A 122 -14.18 -2.38 -11.36
C ASP A 122 -15.35 -1.52 -10.87
N THR A 123 -15.79 -1.71 -9.63
CA THR A 123 -16.86 -0.91 -9.02
C THR A 123 -16.53 0.58 -8.98
N VAL A 124 -15.32 0.93 -8.54
CA VAL A 124 -14.91 2.34 -8.42
C VAL A 124 -14.67 2.97 -9.78
N ILE A 125 -14.09 2.23 -10.72
CA ILE A 125 -13.90 2.70 -12.10
C ILE A 125 -15.24 2.98 -12.78
N ASN A 126 -16.22 2.08 -12.60
CA ASN A 126 -17.57 2.28 -13.16
C ASN A 126 -18.33 3.46 -12.54
N SER A 127 -18.01 3.88 -11.32
CA SER A 127 -18.60 5.08 -10.69
C SER A 127 -17.99 6.39 -11.17
N THR A 128 -16.89 6.31 -11.92
CA THR A 128 -16.15 7.46 -12.45
C THR A 128 -16.70 7.87 -13.83
N ASP A 129 -16.84 9.17 -14.07
CA ASP A 129 -17.27 9.67 -15.38
C ASP A 129 -16.33 9.18 -16.49
N SER A 130 -16.90 8.55 -17.51
CA SER A 130 -16.18 7.90 -18.62
C SER A 130 -15.21 8.82 -19.37
N LYS A 131 -15.45 10.13 -19.37
CA LYS A 131 -14.59 11.12 -20.05
C LYS A 131 -13.24 11.35 -19.37
N ASN A 132 -13.11 10.98 -18.08
CA ASN A 132 -11.92 11.22 -17.26
C ASN A 132 -11.25 9.91 -16.80
N ASN A 133 -11.67 8.78 -17.34
CA ASN A 133 -11.21 7.46 -16.91
C ASN A 133 -9.89 7.07 -17.62
N ILE A 134 -8.79 7.64 -17.16
CA ILE A 134 -7.43 7.34 -17.67
C ILE A 134 -7.13 5.84 -17.60
N MET A 135 -7.66 5.11 -16.61
CA MET A 135 -7.44 3.68 -16.48
C MET A 135 -8.08 2.91 -17.65
N ASP A 136 -9.32 3.20 -18.01
CA ASP A 136 -9.99 2.54 -19.14
C ASP A 136 -9.30 2.85 -20.47
N GLU A 137 -8.81 4.07 -20.65
CA GLU A 137 -8.01 4.41 -21.81
C GLU A 137 -6.76 3.51 -21.92
N GLN A 138 -6.05 3.30 -20.81
CA GLN A 138 -4.90 2.40 -20.75
C GLN A 138 -5.29 0.93 -20.97
N VAL A 139 -6.40 0.48 -20.37
CA VAL A 139 -6.92 -0.88 -20.56
C VAL A 139 -7.25 -1.13 -22.01
N LEU A 140 -7.99 -0.21 -22.67
CA LEU A 140 -8.39 -0.34 -24.05
C LEU A 140 -7.20 -0.35 -25.03
N LYS A 141 -6.14 0.40 -24.73
CA LYS A 141 -4.90 0.41 -25.53
C LYS A 141 -4.04 -0.83 -25.35
N ASN A 142 -4.10 -1.50 -24.19
CA ASN A 142 -3.15 -2.54 -23.81
C ASN A 142 -3.76 -3.94 -23.67
N THR A 143 -5.05 -4.12 -24.00
CA THR A 143 -5.74 -5.42 -23.92
C THR A 143 -6.52 -5.69 -25.21
N PHE A 144 -6.72 -6.96 -25.53
CA PHE A 144 -7.51 -7.38 -26.69
C PHE A 144 -9.02 -7.23 -26.44
N ALA A 145 -9.79 -6.93 -27.48
CA ALA A 145 -11.22 -6.69 -27.40
C ALA A 145 -12.08 -7.97 -27.40
N ASP A 146 -11.48 -9.10 -27.11
CA ASP A 146 -12.08 -10.45 -27.11
C ASP A 146 -12.88 -10.77 -25.85
N LYS A 147 -12.79 -9.90 -24.81
CA LYS A 147 -13.41 -10.11 -23.50
C LYS A 147 -14.24 -8.90 -23.05
N PRO A 148 -15.19 -9.10 -22.13
CA PRO A 148 -15.84 -8.01 -21.40
C PRO A 148 -14.85 -7.04 -20.76
N LEU A 149 -15.24 -5.77 -20.60
CA LEU A 149 -14.35 -4.74 -20.07
C LEU A 149 -13.85 -5.03 -18.66
N ALA A 150 -14.68 -5.63 -17.80
CA ALA A 150 -14.28 -6.02 -16.44
C ALA A 150 -13.13 -7.04 -16.44
N ASP A 151 -13.18 -8.04 -17.33
CA ASP A 151 -12.11 -9.04 -17.48
C ASP A 151 -10.84 -8.43 -18.07
N ARG A 152 -10.98 -7.50 -19.00
CA ARG A 152 -9.83 -6.74 -19.55
C ARG A 152 -9.16 -5.88 -18.47
N ARG A 153 -9.96 -5.26 -17.58
CA ARG A 153 -9.45 -4.54 -16.40
C ARG A 153 -8.72 -5.48 -15.46
N ALA A 154 -9.27 -6.68 -15.21
CA ALA A 154 -8.64 -7.71 -14.41
C ALA A 154 -7.27 -8.12 -14.98
N ASP A 155 -7.22 -8.47 -16.26
CA ASP A 155 -5.97 -8.84 -16.95
C ASP A 155 -4.95 -7.69 -16.93
N PHE A 156 -5.40 -6.43 -17.06
CA PHE A 156 -4.53 -5.27 -16.99
C PHE A 156 -3.95 -5.05 -15.57
N LEU A 157 -4.80 -5.10 -14.53
CA LEU A 157 -4.38 -4.91 -13.14
C LEU A 157 -3.42 -6.00 -12.65
N MET A 158 -3.53 -7.21 -13.24
CA MET A 158 -2.71 -8.37 -12.90
C MET A 158 -1.46 -8.52 -13.78
N ARG A 159 -1.19 -7.58 -14.68
CA ARG A 159 0.09 -7.56 -15.42
C ARG A 159 1.26 -7.36 -14.45
N HIS A 160 2.40 -7.98 -14.77
CA HIS A 160 3.62 -7.95 -13.95
C HIS A 160 4.16 -6.53 -13.65
N ASP A 161 3.79 -5.53 -14.46
CA ASP A 161 4.18 -4.12 -14.31
C ASP A 161 3.13 -3.27 -13.57
N LYS A 162 2.05 -3.88 -13.08
CA LYS A 162 0.92 -3.19 -12.44
C LYS A 162 0.82 -3.47 -10.95
N ASP A 163 0.16 -2.56 -10.28
CA ASP A 163 0.19 -2.44 -8.83
C ASP A 163 -0.26 -3.70 -8.06
N ILE A 164 -1.26 -4.46 -8.55
CA ILE A 164 -1.70 -5.68 -7.84
C ILE A 164 -0.61 -6.76 -7.96
N ALA A 165 -0.13 -7.02 -9.18
CA ALA A 165 0.91 -8.02 -9.41
C ALA A 165 2.21 -7.66 -8.67
N LEU A 166 2.64 -6.39 -8.74
CA LEU A 166 3.82 -5.91 -8.02
C LEU A 166 3.67 -6.05 -6.51
N SER A 167 2.48 -5.73 -5.96
CA SER A 167 2.23 -5.91 -4.53
C SER A 167 2.35 -7.38 -4.11
N LEU A 168 1.78 -8.30 -4.89
CA LEU A 168 1.89 -9.74 -4.64
C LEU A 168 3.36 -10.20 -4.71
N GLU A 169 4.08 -9.76 -5.74
CA GLU A 169 5.49 -10.12 -5.96
C GLU A 169 6.36 -9.66 -4.79
N PHE A 170 6.23 -8.40 -4.36
CA PHE A 170 7.05 -7.87 -3.27
C PHE A 170 6.72 -8.53 -1.93
N MET A 171 5.46 -8.83 -1.67
CA MET A 171 5.05 -9.51 -0.44
C MET A 171 5.49 -10.99 -0.41
N LYS A 172 5.73 -11.63 -1.56
CA LYS A 172 6.24 -13.02 -1.61
C LYS A 172 7.61 -13.20 -0.93
N HIS A 173 8.39 -12.16 -0.74
CA HIS A 173 9.61 -12.25 0.06
C HIS A 173 9.34 -12.77 1.49
N SER A 174 8.15 -12.56 2.03
CA SER A 174 7.73 -13.10 3.32
C SER A 174 7.64 -14.63 3.38
N THR A 175 7.59 -15.32 2.24
CA THR A 175 7.61 -16.79 2.21
C THR A 175 8.99 -17.38 2.50
N LEU A 176 10.03 -16.55 2.41
CA LEU A 176 11.38 -16.91 2.77
C LEU A 176 11.55 -16.83 4.31
N PRO A 177 11.96 -17.93 5.00
CA PRO A 177 12.00 -17.96 6.46
C PRO A 177 12.77 -16.81 7.10
N GLN A 178 13.90 -16.39 6.50
CA GLN A 178 14.73 -15.30 7.00
C GLN A 178 14.07 -13.92 6.96
N PHE A 179 13.04 -13.73 6.13
CA PHE A 179 12.33 -12.46 5.98
C PHE A 179 10.92 -12.48 6.58
N ARG A 180 10.40 -13.67 6.95
CA ARG A 180 9.03 -13.81 7.44
C ARG A 180 8.70 -12.89 8.61
N HIS A 181 9.63 -12.73 9.53
CA HIS A 181 9.50 -11.88 10.73
C HIS A 181 9.38 -10.38 10.44
N LEU A 182 9.72 -9.95 9.22
CA LEU A 182 9.62 -8.54 8.80
C LEU A 182 8.19 -8.14 8.39
N PHE A 183 7.28 -9.12 8.18
CA PHE A 183 5.97 -8.90 7.59
C PHE A 183 4.84 -9.26 8.56
N HIS A 184 3.91 -8.34 8.72
CA HIS A 184 2.64 -8.59 9.40
C HIS A 184 1.49 -8.38 8.41
N PHE A 185 0.76 -9.45 8.10
CA PHE A 185 -0.38 -9.42 7.20
C PHE A 185 -1.65 -9.07 7.96
N VAL A 186 -2.37 -8.05 7.50
CA VAL A 186 -3.68 -7.65 7.99
C VAL A 186 -4.71 -8.04 6.93
N ASP A 187 -5.33 -9.21 7.09
CA ASP A 187 -6.35 -9.67 6.16
C ASP A 187 -7.62 -8.84 6.33
N TYR A 188 -8.15 -8.35 5.22
CA TYR A 188 -9.32 -7.47 5.21
C TYR A 188 -10.55 -8.10 5.88
N ASP A 189 -10.81 -9.38 5.64
CA ASP A 189 -11.97 -10.05 6.21
C ASP A 189 -11.84 -10.20 7.73
N ASP A 190 -10.65 -10.49 8.25
CA ASP A 190 -10.39 -10.51 9.71
C ASP A 190 -10.48 -9.10 10.30
N PHE A 191 -9.91 -8.11 9.63
CA PHE A 191 -9.93 -6.71 10.08
C PHE A 191 -11.35 -6.13 10.17
N ILE A 192 -12.25 -6.44 9.22
CA ILE A 192 -13.64 -5.98 9.31
C ILE A 192 -14.45 -6.77 10.33
N SER A 193 -14.09 -8.03 10.60
CA SER A 193 -14.77 -8.89 11.59
C SER A 193 -14.43 -8.50 13.03
N ASP A 194 -13.15 -8.21 13.29
CA ASP A 194 -12.65 -7.84 14.63
C ASP A 194 -11.52 -6.83 14.51
N PRO A 195 -11.85 -5.55 14.27
CA PRO A 195 -10.86 -4.51 14.04
C PRO A 195 -9.97 -4.25 15.26
N GLU A 196 -10.50 -4.38 16.47
CA GLU A 196 -9.73 -4.18 17.71
C GLU A 196 -8.62 -5.23 17.83
N ARG A 197 -8.94 -6.50 17.61
CA ARG A 197 -7.97 -7.59 17.65
C ARG A 197 -6.87 -7.36 16.61
N GLU A 198 -7.23 -7.03 15.38
CA GLU A 198 -6.24 -6.85 14.29
C GLU A 198 -5.36 -5.60 14.51
N ILE A 199 -5.92 -4.51 15.02
CA ILE A 199 -5.13 -3.33 15.42
C ILE A 199 -4.18 -3.67 16.56
N ASN A 200 -4.63 -4.40 17.57
CA ASN A 200 -3.76 -4.82 18.69
C ASN A 200 -2.60 -5.70 18.21
N LYS A 201 -2.80 -6.60 17.22
CA LYS A 201 -1.72 -7.38 16.61
C LYS A 201 -0.69 -6.49 15.90
N ILE A 202 -1.12 -5.40 15.26
CA ILE A 202 -0.20 -4.42 14.67
C ILE A 202 0.66 -3.79 15.74
N TYR A 203 0.07 -3.34 16.86
CA TYR A 203 0.83 -2.76 17.98
C TYR A 203 1.84 -3.74 18.56
N ASP A 204 1.42 -5.01 18.75
CA ASP A 204 2.31 -6.07 19.24
C ASP A 204 3.45 -6.33 18.24
N PHE A 205 3.16 -6.38 16.94
CA PHE A 205 4.16 -6.55 15.90
C PHE A 205 5.15 -5.37 15.84
N LEU A 206 4.65 -4.14 15.97
CA LEU A 206 5.50 -2.95 15.98
C LEU A 206 6.27 -2.78 17.28
N GLU A 207 5.87 -3.47 18.35
CA GLU A 207 6.44 -3.35 19.71
C GLU A 207 6.27 -1.94 20.29
N ILE A 208 5.10 -1.33 20.04
CA ILE A 208 4.78 0.00 20.54
C ILE A 208 3.57 -0.05 21.48
N PRO A 209 3.41 0.95 22.39
CA PRO A 209 2.29 0.98 23.33
C PRO A 209 0.93 0.98 22.64
N LYS A 210 0.02 0.12 23.08
CA LYS A 210 -1.36 0.05 22.58
C LYS A 210 -2.13 1.32 22.91
N PHE A 211 -3.11 1.63 22.07
CA PHE A 211 -4.01 2.77 22.20
C PHE A 211 -5.46 2.31 22.02
N ASN A 212 -6.38 2.90 22.75
CA ASN A 212 -7.82 2.60 22.62
C ASN A 212 -8.42 3.36 21.45
N HIS A 213 -8.73 2.65 20.38
CA HIS A 213 -9.29 3.21 19.16
C HIS A 213 -10.82 3.20 19.15
N LYS A 214 -11.40 4.09 18.34
CA LYS A 214 -12.82 4.08 17.99
C LYS A 214 -12.96 3.47 16.60
N TYR A 215 -13.91 2.54 16.47
CA TYR A 215 -14.15 1.82 15.21
C TYR A 215 -15.44 2.25 14.51
N GLU A 216 -16.11 3.25 15.07
CA GLU A 216 -17.28 3.92 14.51
C GLU A 216 -16.99 5.41 14.28
N ASN A 217 -17.69 6.00 13.31
CA ASN A 217 -17.52 7.41 12.92
C ASN A 217 -16.06 7.77 12.62
N ILE A 218 -15.37 6.90 11.86
CA ILE A 218 -13.97 7.08 11.50
C ILE A 218 -13.84 8.26 10.55
N VAL A 219 -12.95 9.18 10.88
CA VAL A 219 -12.69 10.41 10.12
C VAL A 219 -11.26 10.38 9.60
N ASP A 220 -11.07 10.78 8.34
CA ASP A 220 -9.73 11.03 7.81
C ASP A 220 -9.17 12.34 8.35
N THR A 221 -8.16 12.24 9.19
CA THR A 221 -7.46 13.39 9.76
C THR A 221 -6.19 13.76 8.99
N SER A 222 -5.89 13.06 7.88
CA SER A 222 -4.65 13.29 7.12
C SER A 222 -4.64 14.61 6.36
N GLY A 223 -5.82 15.16 6.01
CA GLY A 223 -5.97 16.36 5.18
C GLY A 223 -5.54 16.16 3.72
N ILE A 224 -5.28 14.93 3.27
CA ILE A 224 -4.81 14.62 1.93
C ILE A 224 -5.98 14.16 1.06
N SER A 225 -6.46 15.03 0.16
CA SER A 225 -7.42 14.66 -0.88
C SER A 225 -6.67 14.05 -2.08
N ARG A 226 -7.14 12.90 -2.56
CA ARG A 226 -6.54 12.16 -3.68
C ARG A 226 -7.40 12.08 -4.93
N GLU A 227 -8.65 12.48 -4.85
CA GLU A 227 -9.56 12.48 -6.01
C GLU A 227 -9.01 13.30 -7.18
N SER A 228 -8.38 14.45 -6.86
CA SER A 228 -7.77 15.32 -7.87
C SER A 228 -6.56 14.72 -8.58
N LEU A 229 -5.89 13.71 -7.99
CA LEU A 229 -4.67 13.13 -8.54
C LEU A 229 -4.92 11.94 -9.46
N THR A 230 -5.98 11.17 -9.23
CA THR A 230 -6.25 9.94 -9.97
C THR A 230 -7.38 10.08 -10.98
N GLY A 231 -8.21 11.13 -10.87
CA GLY A 231 -9.44 11.27 -11.65
C GLY A 231 -10.50 10.21 -11.33
N ILE A 232 -10.24 9.32 -10.36
CA ILE A 232 -11.16 8.24 -9.97
C ILE A 232 -11.86 8.66 -8.68
N LYS A 233 -13.15 8.90 -8.79
CA LYS A 233 -14.01 9.26 -7.68
C LYS A 233 -14.06 8.12 -6.65
N ASP A 234 -14.14 8.47 -5.37
CA ASP A 234 -14.29 7.53 -4.25
C ASP A 234 -13.19 6.47 -4.08
N LEU A 235 -12.06 6.59 -4.80
CA LEU A 235 -10.96 5.62 -4.71
C LEU A 235 -10.42 5.48 -3.29
N HIS A 236 -10.42 6.57 -2.52
CA HIS A 236 -9.86 6.64 -1.16
C HIS A 236 -10.86 7.15 -0.11
N THR A 237 -12.14 7.17 -0.43
CA THR A 237 -13.17 7.61 0.52
C THR A 237 -13.24 6.68 1.73
N ILE A 238 -13.10 7.26 2.91
CA ILE A 238 -13.30 6.56 4.19
C ILE A 238 -14.79 6.58 4.51
N ARG A 239 -15.34 5.40 4.77
CA ARG A 239 -16.72 5.28 5.27
C ARG A 239 -16.72 5.39 6.77
N PRO A 240 -17.80 5.94 7.38
CA PRO A 240 -17.89 6.10 8.83
C PRO A 240 -17.82 4.77 9.60
N THR A 241 -18.20 3.68 8.94
CA THR A 241 -18.22 2.33 9.54
C THR A 241 -17.35 1.36 8.74
N ILE A 242 -16.75 0.41 9.44
CA ILE A 242 -15.99 -0.69 8.83
C ILE A 242 -17.02 -1.71 8.32
N GLN A 243 -17.11 -1.86 7.00
CA GLN A 243 -18.02 -2.82 6.38
C GLN A 243 -17.48 -3.38 5.08
N LYS A 244 -17.82 -4.62 4.78
CA LYS A 244 -17.46 -5.23 3.49
C LYS A 244 -18.29 -4.58 2.39
N VAL A 245 -17.59 -4.06 1.38
CA VAL A 245 -18.21 -3.51 0.17
C VAL A 245 -17.47 -4.10 -1.01
N SER A 246 -18.04 -5.16 -1.55
CA SER A 246 -17.59 -5.75 -2.80
C SER A 246 -18.76 -6.43 -3.50
N ARG A 247 -18.78 -6.38 -4.82
CA ARG A 247 -19.63 -7.24 -5.65
C ARG A 247 -19.02 -8.64 -5.63
N ARG A 248 -19.85 -9.67 -5.76
CA ARG A 248 -19.32 -11.03 -5.89
C ARG A 248 -18.56 -11.14 -7.21
N PRO A 249 -17.41 -11.81 -7.25
CA PRO A 249 -16.65 -11.99 -8.48
C PRO A 249 -17.47 -12.60 -9.61
N GLU A 250 -18.37 -13.53 -9.28
CA GLU A 250 -19.25 -14.23 -10.23
C GLU A 250 -20.26 -13.31 -10.91
N ASP A 251 -20.57 -12.17 -10.31
CA ASP A 251 -21.50 -11.18 -10.89
C ASP A 251 -20.78 -10.20 -11.85
N VAL A 252 -19.43 -10.26 -11.92
CA VAL A 252 -18.59 -9.27 -12.61
C VAL A 252 -17.68 -9.89 -13.66
N LEU A 253 -17.08 -11.04 -13.36
CA LEU A 253 -16.01 -11.66 -14.13
C LEU A 253 -16.43 -12.97 -14.74
N LEU A 254 -15.85 -13.31 -15.89
CA LEU A 254 -16.00 -14.60 -16.53
C LEU A 254 -15.40 -15.73 -15.68
N PRO A 255 -15.94 -16.97 -15.77
CA PRO A 255 -15.42 -18.11 -15.01
C PRO A 255 -13.92 -18.39 -15.23
N GLU A 256 -13.43 -18.20 -16.46
CA GLU A 256 -12.01 -18.37 -16.78
C GLU A 256 -11.12 -17.32 -16.11
N THR A 257 -11.58 -16.08 -15.96
CA THR A 257 -10.87 -15.01 -15.26
C THR A 257 -10.83 -15.29 -13.75
N ILE A 258 -11.96 -15.73 -13.19
CA ILE A 258 -12.04 -16.17 -11.80
C ILE A 258 -11.06 -17.32 -11.55
N LYS A 259 -11.10 -18.37 -12.38
CA LYS A 259 -10.20 -19.51 -12.26
C LYS A 259 -8.72 -19.12 -12.34
N ARG A 260 -8.39 -18.14 -13.20
CA ARG A 260 -7.01 -17.68 -13.42
C ARG A 260 -6.43 -16.97 -12.20
N TYR A 261 -7.24 -16.18 -11.50
CA TYR A 261 -6.79 -15.30 -10.41
C TYR A 261 -7.23 -15.76 -9.02
N SER A 262 -7.80 -16.95 -8.90
CA SER A 262 -8.11 -17.59 -7.61
C SER A 262 -6.86 -18.21 -6.97
N GLY A 263 -6.85 -18.27 -5.64
CA GLY A 263 -5.83 -19.02 -4.88
C GLY A 263 -4.46 -18.35 -4.85
N LEU A 264 -4.40 -17.02 -5.05
CA LEU A 264 -3.15 -16.26 -4.99
C LEU A 264 -2.82 -15.75 -3.59
N GLU A 265 -3.63 -16.08 -2.60
CA GLU A 265 -3.58 -15.58 -1.21
C GLU A 265 -2.57 -16.36 -0.36
N PHE A 266 -1.30 -16.44 -0.79
CA PHE A 266 -0.22 -17.19 -0.12
C PHE A 266 -0.01 -16.78 1.35
N TRP A 267 -0.35 -15.56 1.73
CA TRP A 267 -0.21 -15.09 3.12
C TRP A 267 -1.12 -15.84 4.10
N ARG A 268 -2.17 -16.50 3.63
CA ARG A 268 -3.06 -17.31 4.47
C ARG A 268 -2.36 -18.57 5.00
N GLU A 269 -1.34 -19.06 4.30
CA GLU A 269 -0.51 -20.18 4.73
C GLU A 269 0.60 -19.77 5.71
N LEU A 270 0.83 -18.46 5.85
CA LEU A 270 1.89 -17.89 6.69
C LEU A 270 1.40 -17.42 8.07
N ARG A 271 0.15 -17.67 8.41
CA ARG A 271 -0.47 -17.22 9.67
C ARG A 271 -0.14 -18.13 10.85
#